data_296116462ca6551e29dae441462347db
#
_entry.id   296116462ca6551e29dae441462347db
#
_cell.length_a   1.000
_cell.length_b   1.000
_cell.length_c   1.000
_cell.angle_alpha   90.00
_cell.angle_beta   90.00
_cell.angle_gamma   90.00
#
_symmetry.space_group_name_H-M   'P 1'
#
loop_
_entity.id
_entity.type
_entity.pdbx_description
1 polymer ?
#
loop_
_entity_poly.entity_id
_entity_poly.type
_entity_poly.pdbx_seq_one_letter_code
_entity_poly.pdbx_strand_id
1 'polypeptide(L)'
;WYGDYTFAFDNIKDREIIEKKLQMIREHTDKQCRFYVFCGFNHNNPGIYSDEFWKNDIADLFERISILMKYKCLPYIMRYMDYEKSPFRGMYINIARWCNQPSFFKKKTFREFCIMNGKESSCMKYAKYFEQQCPDIAEKYYDLRFINK
;
A
#
# COMPACT_ATOMS: atom_id res chain seq x y z
N TRP A 1 15.74 21.29 -9.73
CA TRP A 1 15.36 20.20 -8.82
C TRP A 1 16.30 19.01 -9.01
N TYR A 2 16.90 18.55 -7.95
CA TYR A 2 17.81 17.41 -7.96
C TYR A 2 17.19 16.22 -7.23
N GLY A 3 17.32 15.01 -7.77
CA GLY A 3 16.81 13.80 -7.17
C GLY A 3 15.36 13.51 -7.54
N ASP A 4 14.74 12.59 -6.79
CA ASP A 4 13.37 12.17 -7.02
C ASP A 4 12.39 13.13 -6.37
N TYR A 5 11.22 13.28 -7.00
CA TYR A 5 10.12 13.99 -6.37
C TYR A 5 9.55 13.14 -5.23
N THR A 6 9.35 13.77 -4.07
CA THR A 6 8.82 13.10 -2.88
C THR A 6 7.61 13.85 -2.35
N PHE A 7 6.51 13.13 -2.15
CA PHE A 7 5.23 13.68 -1.69
C PHE A 7 4.63 12.76 -0.63
N ALA A 8 3.49 13.17 -0.04
CA ALA A 8 2.77 12.37 0.93
C ALA A 8 1.35 12.09 0.45
N PHE A 9 0.88 10.87 0.69
CA PHE A 9 -0.50 10.46 0.43
C PHE A 9 -1.00 9.72 1.68
N ASP A 10 -1.35 10.48 2.70
CA ASP A 10 -1.62 9.95 4.04
C ASP A 10 -3.08 9.61 4.28
N ASN A 11 -3.99 10.10 3.43
CA ASN A 11 -5.41 9.89 3.62
C ASN A 11 -6.11 9.73 2.27
N ILE A 12 -6.96 8.72 2.16
CA ILE A 12 -7.71 8.46 0.93
C ILE A 12 -8.64 9.65 0.57
N LYS A 13 -9.02 10.46 1.54
CA LYS A 13 -9.82 11.67 1.31
C LYS A 13 -9.12 12.68 0.41
N ASP A 14 -7.80 12.62 0.34
CA ASP A 14 -6.98 13.51 -0.51
C ASP A 14 -6.89 13.01 -1.95
N ARG A 15 -7.58 11.94 -2.29
CA ARG A 15 -7.51 11.27 -3.58
C ARG A 15 -7.61 12.22 -4.78
N GLU A 16 -8.63 13.08 -4.80
CA GLU A 16 -8.84 13.97 -5.94
C GLU A 16 -7.68 14.93 -6.15
N ILE A 17 -7.20 15.52 -5.06
CA ILE A 17 -6.07 16.45 -5.09
C ILE A 17 -4.81 15.73 -5.55
N ILE A 18 -4.57 14.55 -5.00
CA ILE A 18 -3.40 13.74 -5.34
C ILE A 18 -3.44 13.29 -6.79
N GLU A 19 -4.59 12.81 -7.29
CA GLU A 19 -4.69 12.37 -8.68
C GLU A 19 -4.48 13.52 -9.67
N LYS A 20 -4.98 14.72 -9.37
CA LYS A 20 -4.72 15.91 -10.18
C LYS A 20 -3.24 16.23 -10.23
N LYS A 21 -2.59 16.16 -9.07
CA LYS A 21 -1.14 16.39 -8.96
C LYS A 21 -0.35 15.35 -9.75
N LEU A 22 -0.74 14.09 -9.67
CA LEU A 22 -0.09 13.00 -10.40
C LEU A 22 -0.25 13.16 -11.91
N GLN A 23 -1.43 13.53 -12.37
CA GLN A 23 -1.68 13.81 -13.78
C GLN A 23 -0.77 14.94 -14.26
N MET A 24 -0.71 16.03 -13.51
CA MET A 24 0.14 17.19 -13.84
C MET A 24 1.62 16.78 -13.92
N ILE A 25 2.09 16.02 -12.96
CA ILE A 25 3.48 15.55 -12.95
C ILE A 25 3.76 14.70 -14.19
N ARG A 26 2.86 13.78 -14.56
CA ARG A 26 3.07 12.90 -15.70
C ARG A 26 2.96 13.61 -17.04
N GLU A 27 2.24 14.71 -17.11
CA GLU A 27 2.21 15.55 -18.30
C GLU A 27 3.52 16.30 -18.53
N HIS A 28 4.27 16.56 -17.46
CA HIS A 28 5.50 17.38 -17.52
C HIS A 28 6.79 16.57 -17.43
N THR A 29 6.76 15.36 -16.86
CA THR A 29 7.98 14.59 -16.67
C THR A 29 7.68 13.10 -16.47
N ASP A 30 8.62 12.26 -16.92
CA ASP A 30 8.63 10.82 -16.65
C ASP A 30 9.49 10.46 -15.43
N LYS A 31 9.98 11.47 -14.72
CA LYS A 31 10.87 11.27 -13.59
C LYS A 31 10.18 10.47 -12.48
N GLN A 32 10.95 9.59 -11.82
CA GLN A 32 10.43 8.76 -10.74
C GLN A 32 9.93 9.64 -9.59
N CYS A 33 8.69 9.37 -9.15
CA CYS A 33 8.10 10.03 -7.99
C CYS A 33 7.90 9.02 -6.88
N ARG A 34 8.15 9.45 -5.66
CA ARG A 34 7.95 8.63 -4.47
C ARG A 34 6.94 9.30 -3.56
N PHE A 35 6.00 8.51 -3.03
CA PHE A 35 5.00 9.00 -2.09
C PHE A 35 5.14 8.28 -0.77
N TYR A 36 5.21 9.03 0.30
CA TYR A 36 5.06 8.48 1.64
C TYR A 36 3.59 8.17 1.87
N VAL A 37 3.31 6.96 2.32
CA VAL A 37 1.95 6.47 2.54
C VAL A 37 1.83 6.03 4.00
N PHE A 38 1.15 6.84 4.80
CA PHE A 38 0.99 6.61 6.23
C PHE A 38 -0.20 5.69 6.49
N CYS A 39 -0.05 4.73 7.41
CA CYS A 39 -1.11 3.78 7.75
C CYS A 39 -1.03 3.34 9.21
N GLY A 40 -2.08 2.68 9.68
CA GLY A 40 -2.11 2.11 11.02
C GLY A 40 -2.53 3.08 12.11
N PHE A 41 -3.04 4.27 11.76
CA PHE A 41 -3.48 5.27 12.73
C PHE A 41 -4.95 5.65 12.48
N ASN A 42 -5.75 5.63 13.54
CA ASN A 42 -7.15 6.02 13.45
C ASN A 42 -7.29 7.54 13.64
N HIS A 43 -7.40 8.28 12.54
CA HIS A 43 -7.51 9.74 12.56
C HIS A 43 -8.81 10.23 13.20
N ASN A 44 -9.89 9.44 13.10
CA ASN A 44 -11.20 9.83 13.65
C ASN A 44 -11.28 9.60 15.16
N ASN A 45 -10.64 8.54 15.67
CA ASN A 45 -10.65 8.16 17.07
C ASN A 45 -9.27 7.67 17.49
N PRO A 46 -8.31 8.60 17.73
CA PRO A 46 -6.93 8.21 18.04
C PRO A 46 -6.85 7.22 19.22
N GLY A 47 -6.12 6.12 19.01
CA GLY A 47 -5.90 5.10 20.02
C GLY A 47 -7.03 4.09 20.16
N ILE A 48 -8.14 4.27 19.46
CA ILE A 48 -9.31 3.37 19.51
C ILE A 48 -9.43 2.61 18.21
N TYR A 49 -9.39 1.27 18.30
CA TYR A 49 -9.38 0.40 17.14
C TYR A 49 -10.44 -0.69 17.25
N SER A 50 -10.93 -1.13 16.08
CA SER A 50 -11.83 -2.26 15.93
C SER A 50 -11.36 -3.09 14.74
N ASP A 51 -11.83 -4.34 14.64
CA ASP A 51 -11.50 -5.18 13.48
C ASP A 51 -11.96 -4.51 12.18
N GLU A 52 -13.10 -3.87 12.20
CA GLU A 52 -13.60 -3.13 11.04
C GLU A 52 -12.66 -2.00 10.65
N PHE A 53 -12.14 -1.26 11.63
CA PHE A 53 -11.14 -0.22 11.36
C PHE A 53 -9.95 -0.79 10.62
N TRP A 54 -9.38 -1.91 11.12
CA TRP A 54 -8.20 -2.50 10.53
C TRP A 54 -8.44 -2.99 9.10
N LYS A 55 -9.61 -3.60 8.85
CA LYS A 55 -9.97 -4.04 7.51
C LYS A 55 -10.07 -2.85 6.55
N ASN A 56 -10.71 -1.78 6.99
CA ASN A 56 -10.87 -0.56 6.17
C ASN A 56 -9.54 0.15 5.95
N ASP A 57 -8.68 0.21 6.97
CA ASP A 57 -7.37 0.84 6.85
C ASP A 57 -6.49 0.12 5.83
N ILE A 58 -6.50 -1.21 5.85
CA ILE A 58 -5.75 -2.01 4.86
C ILE A 58 -6.35 -1.84 3.46
N ALA A 59 -7.67 -1.80 3.34
CA ALA A 59 -8.33 -1.55 2.06
C ALA A 59 -7.94 -0.18 1.50
N ASP A 60 -7.95 0.85 2.34
CA ASP A 60 -7.55 2.21 1.96
C ASP A 60 -6.07 2.26 1.56
N LEU A 61 -5.23 1.52 2.28
CA LEU A 61 -3.81 1.42 1.97
C LEU A 61 -3.60 0.84 0.57
N PHE A 62 -4.27 -0.28 0.25
CA PHE A 62 -4.20 -0.86 -1.09
C PHE A 62 -4.75 0.09 -2.15
N GLU A 63 -5.83 0.80 -1.86
CA GLU A 63 -6.40 1.77 -2.81
C GLU A 63 -5.41 2.88 -3.14
N ARG A 64 -4.76 3.44 -2.12
CA ARG A 64 -3.74 4.47 -2.34
C ARG A 64 -2.54 3.93 -3.13
N ILE A 65 -2.12 2.70 -2.84
CA ILE A 65 -1.06 2.02 -3.59
C ILE A 65 -1.48 1.85 -5.06
N SER A 66 -2.73 1.43 -5.31
CA SER A 66 -3.22 1.21 -6.67
C SER A 66 -3.24 2.51 -7.48
N ILE A 67 -3.58 3.62 -6.85
CA ILE A 67 -3.54 4.94 -7.48
C ILE A 67 -2.11 5.30 -7.88
N LEU A 68 -1.15 5.07 -6.99
CA LEU A 68 0.25 5.34 -7.28
C LEU A 68 0.78 4.45 -8.42
N MET A 69 0.38 3.18 -8.44
CA MET A 69 0.71 2.28 -9.56
C MET A 69 0.23 2.82 -10.89
N LYS A 70 -1.00 3.31 -10.94
CA LYS A 70 -1.63 3.84 -12.15
C LYS A 70 -0.79 4.96 -12.76
N TYR A 71 -0.17 5.78 -11.93
CA TYR A 71 0.65 6.91 -12.37
C TYR A 71 2.15 6.61 -12.33
N LYS A 72 2.53 5.34 -12.16
CA LYS A 72 3.92 4.88 -12.15
C LYS A 72 4.77 5.53 -11.07
N CYS A 73 4.17 5.77 -9.92
CA CYS A 73 4.84 6.30 -8.75
C CYS A 73 5.12 5.20 -7.74
N LEU A 74 6.15 5.38 -6.92
CA LEU A 74 6.54 4.40 -5.92
C LEU A 74 5.99 4.79 -4.55
N PRO A 75 5.31 3.87 -3.86
CA PRO A 75 4.91 4.11 -2.48
C PRO A 75 6.06 3.79 -1.52
N TYR A 76 6.14 4.52 -0.42
CA TYR A 76 6.97 4.17 0.71
C TYR A 76 6.06 4.12 1.94
N ILE A 77 5.84 2.92 2.45
CA ILE A 77 4.87 2.69 3.53
C ILE A 77 5.47 3.07 4.87
N MET A 78 4.77 3.93 5.60
CA MET A 78 5.12 4.35 6.95
C MET A 78 4.03 3.87 7.90
N ARG A 79 4.39 2.89 8.74
CA ARG A 79 3.45 2.27 9.68
C ARG A 79 3.50 3.01 11.02
N TYR A 80 2.34 3.50 11.47
CA TYR A 80 2.23 4.00 12.83
C TYR A 80 2.30 2.82 13.81
N MET A 81 2.99 3.00 14.94
CA MET A 81 3.31 1.92 15.88
C MET A 81 2.12 1.06 16.31
N ASP A 82 0.91 1.63 16.30
CA ASP A 82 -0.29 0.91 16.73
C ASP A 82 -0.70 -0.22 15.77
N TYR A 83 -0.07 -0.35 14.59
CA TYR A 83 -0.34 -1.48 13.70
C TYR A 83 -0.11 -2.82 14.42
N GLU A 84 0.76 -2.86 15.41
CA GLU A 84 1.05 -4.07 16.17
C GLU A 84 -0.16 -4.59 16.96
N LYS A 85 -1.13 -3.73 17.22
CA LYS A 85 -2.39 -4.09 17.90
C LYS A 85 -3.38 -4.78 16.97
N SER A 86 -3.13 -4.75 15.66
CA SER A 86 -4.04 -5.32 14.67
C SER A 86 -3.94 -6.84 14.61
N PRO A 87 -5.09 -7.56 14.46
CA PRO A 87 -5.06 -8.98 14.11
C PRO A 87 -4.44 -9.23 12.74
N PHE A 88 -4.31 -8.17 11.93
CA PHE A 88 -3.72 -8.22 10.60
C PHE A 88 -2.33 -7.55 10.56
N ARG A 89 -1.62 -7.50 11.69
CA ARG A 89 -0.33 -6.80 11.77
C ARG A 89 0.68 -7.29 10.73
N GLY A 90 0.65 -8.58 10.41
CA GLY A 90 1.53 -9.13 9.37
C GLY A 90 1.26 -8.59 7.99
N MET A 91 0.03 -8.17 7.69
CA MET A 91 -0.30 -7.52 6.43
C MET A 91 0.43 -6.18 6.30
N TYR A 92 0.44 -5.38 7.37
CA TYR A 92 1.16 -4.10 7.38
C TYR A 92 2.65 -4.31 7.14
N ILE A 93 3.23 -5.30 7.79
CA ILE A 93 4.66 -5.63 7.64
C ILE A 93 4.94 -6.03 6.18
N ASN A 94 4.12 -6.91 5.62
CA ASN A 94 4.36 -7.47 4.31
C ASN A 94 4.08 -6.50 3.17
N ILE A 95 3.07 -5.67 3.30
CA ILE A 95 2.79 -4.61 2.34
C ILE A 95 3.97 -3.63 2.30
N ALA A 96 4.50 -3.26 3.47
CA ALA A 96 5.65 -2.38 3.55
C ALA A 96 6.90 -3.03 2.92
N ARG A 97 7.16 -4.31 3.20
CA ARG A 97 8.30 -5.03 2.62
C ARG A 97 8.21 -5.09 1.10
N TRP A 98 7.02 -5.29 0.57
CA TRP A 98 6.78 -5.32 -0.87
C TRP A 98 6.94 -3.94 -1.50
N CYS A 99 6.29 -2.92 -0.94
CA CYS A 99 6.28 -1.57 -1.51
C CYS A 99 7.62 -0.86 -1.37
N ASN A 100 8.30 -1.03 -0.23
CA ASN A 100 9.48 -0.24 0.09
C ASN A 100 10.74 -0.73 -0.63
N GLN A 101 10.63 -1.85 -1.35
CA GLN A 101 11.69 -2.37 -2.21
C GLN A 101 11.23 -2.24 -3.67
N PRO A 102 11.73 -1.24 -4.42
CA PRO A 102 11.29 -1.07 -5.82
C PRO A 102 11.49 -2.32 -6.67
N SER A 103 12.52 -3.11 -6.40
CA SER A 103 12.77 -4.36 -7.13
C SER A 103 11.66 -5.38 -6.94
N PHE A 104 10.98 -5.39 -5.80
CA PHE A 104 9.80 -6.24 -5.58
C PHE A 104 8.55 -5.59 -6.14
N PHE A 105 8.33 -4.33 -5.79
CA PHE A 105 7.10 -3.61 -6.16
C PHE A 105 6.90 -3.54 -7.67
N LYS A 106 7.96 -3.23 -8.41
CA LYS A 106 7.90 -3.08 -9.87
C LYS A 106 7.76 -4.41 -10.61
N LYS A 107 8.21 -5.51 -10.02
CA LYS A 107 8.30 -6.81 -10.69
C LYS A 107 7.25 -7.82 -10.25
N LYS A 108 6.66 -7.64 -9.07
CA LYS A 108 5.76 -8.62 -8.47
C LYS A 108 4.46 -7.98 -8.02
N THR A 109 3.36 -8.73 -8.17
CA THR A 109 2.12 -8.40 -7.48
C THR A 109 2.31 -8.72 -5.99
N PHE A 110 1.39 -8.23 -5.15
CA PHE A 110 1.44 -8.57 -3.73
C PHE A 110 1.33 -10.08 -3.53
N ARG A 111 0.45 -10.75 -4.26
CA ARG A 111 0.30 -12.21 -4.19
C ARG A 111 1.61 -12.92 -4.55
N GLU A 112 2.25 -12.53 -5.64
CA GLU A 112 3.52 -13.10 -6.05
C GLU A 112 4.61 -12.89 -4.99
N PHE A 113 4.63 -11.72 -4.37
CA PHE A 113 5.57 -11.44 -3.28
C PHE A 113 5.35 -12.39 -2.10
N CYS A 114 4.08 -12.63 -1.72
CA CYS A 114 3.76 -13.55 -0.64
C CYS A 114 4.16 -14.99 -0.97
N ILE A 115 3.93 -15.43 -2.20
CA ILE A 115 4.32 -16.77 -2.67
C ILE A 115 5.83 -16.93 -2.63
N MET A 116 6.57 -15.89 -3.03
CA MET A 116 8.04 -15.88 -3.01
C MET A 116 8.59 -16.14 -1.60
N ASN A 117 7.90 -15.68 -0.56
CA ASN A 117 8.31 -15.89 0.83
C ASN A 117 8.10 -17.32 1.33
N GLY A 118 7.38 -18.16 0.56
CA GLY A 118 7.16 -19.57 0.88
C GLY A 118 5.78 -19.87 1.43
N LYS A 119 5.28 -21.09 1.15
CA LYS A 119 3.94 -21.53 1.54
C LYS A 119 3.71 -21.52 3.06
N GLU A 120 4.75 -21.81 3.82
CA GLU A 120 4.68 -21.90 5.28
C GLU A 120 5.13 -20.62 5.98
N SER A 121 5.45 -19.59 5.21
CA SER A 121 5.91 -18.32 5.77
C SER A 121 4.81 -17.59 6.52
N SER A 122 5.21 -16.79 7.50
CA SER A 122 4.32 -15.88 8.20
C SER A 122 3.62 -14.92 7.22
N CYS A 123 4.35 -14.46 6.20
CA CYS A 123 3.83 -13.62 5.14
C CYS A 123 2.62 -14.26 4.46
N MET A 124 2.76 -15.52 4.05
CA MET A 124 1.69 -16.23 3.36
C MET A 124 0.50 -16.52 4.28
N LYS A 125 0.75 -16.84 5.54
CA LYS A 125 -0.30 -17.08 6.53
C LYS A 125 -1.17 -15.85 6.74
N TYR A 126 -0.56 -14.68 6.89
CA TYR A 126 -1.31 -13.43 7.04
C TYR A 126 -2.07 -13.06 5.76
N ALA A 127 -1.46 -13.26 4.60
CA ALA A 127 -2.11 -12.98 3.33
C ALA A 127 -3.37 -13.83 3.15
N LYS A 128 -3.29 -15.12 3.44
CA LYS A 128 -4.43 -16.04 3.38
C LYS A 128 -5.49 -15.70 4.42
N TYR A 129 -5.08 -15.38 5.63
CA TYR A 129 -6.02 -15.00 6.69
C TYR A 129 -6.81 -13.75 6.31
N PHE A 130 -6.13 -12.73 5.82
CA PHE A 130 -6.79 -11.51 5.38
C PHE A 130 -7.73 -11.78 4.20
N GLU A 131 -7.32 -12.60 3.26
CA GLU A 131 -8.15 -12.99 2.11
C GLU A 131 -9.41 -13.71 2.55
N GLN A 132 -9.33 -14.57 3.57
CA GLN A 132 -10.49 -15.25 4.14
C GLN A 132 -11.46 -14.24 4.78
N GLN A 133 -10.93 -13.24 5.47
CA GLN A 133 -11.74 -12.23 6.15
C GLN A 133 -12.29 -11.18 5.19
N CYS A 134 -11.55 -10.85 4.15
CA CYS A 134 -11.88 -9.79 3.21
C CYS A 134 -11.62 -10.25 1.77
N PRO A 135 -12.37 -11.23 1.26
CA PRO A 135 -12.10 -11.78 -0.07
C PRO A 135 -12.23 -10.74 -1.19
N ASP A 136 -13.14 -9.78 -1.04
CA ASP A 136 -13.35 -8.74 -2.05
C ASP A 136 -12.13 -7.83 -2.19
N ILE A 137 -11.48 -7.51 -1.08
CA ILE A 137 -10.28 -6.68 -1.06
C ILE A 137 -9.12 -7.43 -1.72
N ALA A 138 -8.95 -8.70 -1.37
CA ALA A 138 -7.90 -9.53 -1.95
C ALA A 138 -8.09 -9.70 -3.45
N GLU A 139 -9.32 -9.94 -3.90
CA GLU A 139 -9.64 -10.06 -5.33
C GLU A 139 -9.31 -8.78 -6.08
N LYS A 140 -9.60 -7.63 -5.47
CA LYS A 140 -9.38 -6.34 -6.11
C LYS A 140 -7.90 -5.94 -6.19
N TYR A 141 -7.10 -6.25 -5.17
CA TYR A 141 -5.77 -5.65 -5.03
C TYR A 141 -4.59 -6.61 -5.05
N TYR A 142 -4.75 -7.88 -4.68
CA TYR A 142 -3.61 -8.80 -4.54
C TYR A 142 -2.86 -9.04 -5.85
N ASP A 143 -3.54 -8.96 -6.97
CA ASP A 143 -2.97 -9.29 -8.28
C ASP A 143 -2.71 -8.06 -9.16
N LEU A 144 -2.79 -6.86 -8.58
CA LEU A 144 -2.45 -5.64 -9.30
C LEU A 144 -0.94 -5.57 -9.52
N ARG A 145 -0.57 -5.17 -10.73
CA ARG A 145 0.83 -5.13 -11.15
C ARG A 145 1.23 -3.71 -11.56
N PHE A 146 2.39 -3.31 -11.10
CA PHE A 146 3.00 -2.06 -11.56
C PHE A 146 3.35 -2.20 -13.06
N ILE A 147 2.91 -1.21 -13.85
CA ILE A 147 3.19 -1.22 -15.29
C ILE A 147 4.46 -0.41 -15.53
N ASN A 148 5.52 -1.13 -15.86
CA ASN A 148 6.84 -0.55 -16.07
C ASN A 148 7.11 -0.43 -17.58
N LYS A 149 6.72 0.68 -18.17
CA LYS A 149 6.96 0.98 -19.58
C LYS A 149 7.83 2.20 -19.72
#